data_758ad86b7fc6e71592d7edb1116ce51b
#
_entry.id   758ad86b7fc6e71592d7edb1116ce51b
#
_cell.length_a   1.000
_cell.length_b   1.000
_cell.length_c   1.000
_cell.angle_alpha   90.00
_cell.angle_beta   90.00
_cell.angle_gamma   90.00
#
_symmetry.space_group_name_H-M   'P 1'
#
loop_
_entity.id
_entity.type
_entity.pdbx_description
1 polymer ?
#
loop_
_entity_poly.entity_id
_entity_poly.type
_entity_poly.pdbx_seq_one_letter_code
_entity_poly.pdbx_strand_id
1 'polypeptide(L)'
;HYTLQQAILLQSLATWLALNIKLHLQVQEMAVLASADELTGTFNRREFVQESNQTMQHFSHTRVPFTIGILDIDHFKQLNDCYGHTAGDHVLKKMTKKIKDILREGDFLARIGGEEFAIILPACLGDEAMRVFKRICSTIEAMEVHYEQEVLCFTVSIGVAEVGKHDADAEDVFKRADKALYCAKQAGRNRIHFAN
;
A
#
# COMPACT_ATOMS: atom_id res chain seq x y z
N HIS A 1 -50.70 25.05 -16.05
CA HIS A 1 -51.21 24.40 -14.82
C HIS A 1 -50.74 22.95 -14.79
N TYR A 2 -49.87 22.64 -13.84
CA TYR A 2 -49.50 21.25 -13.59
C TYR A 2 -50.69 20.50 -12.98
N THR A 3 -50.96 19.30 -13.47
CA THR A 3 -51.99 18.45 -12.85
C THR A 3 -51.48 17.95 -11.49
N LEU A 4 -52.42 17.61 -10.58
CA LEU A 4 -52.05 17.03 -9.28
C LEU A 4 -51.17 15.80 -9.41
N GLN A 5 -51.40 14.96 -10.43
CA GLN A 5 -50.60 13.79 -10.73
C GLN A 5 -49.15 14.13 -11.12
N GLN A 6 -48.95 15.20 -11.88
CA GLN A 6 -47.59 15.67 -12.24
C GLN A 6 -46.85 16.22 -11.02
N ALA A 7 -47.56 16.90 -10.10
CA ALA A 7 -46.97 17.39 -8.86
C ALA A 7 -46.52 16.23 -7.95
N ILE A 8 -47.34 15.18 -7.79
CA ILE A 8 -47.04 13.99 -7.02
C ILE A 8 -45.81 13.25 -7.64
N LEU A 9 -45.79 13.13 -8.96
CA LEU A 9 -44.66 12.48 -9.67
C LEU A 9 -43.35 13.25 -9.46
N LEU A 10 -43.37 14.57 -9.59
CA LEU A 10 -42.21 15.41 -9.37
C LEU A 10 -41.71 15.35 -7.92
N GLN A 11 -42.62 15.31 -6.95
CA GLN A 11 -42.29 15.17 -5.53
C GLN A 11 -41.68 13.79 -5.23
N SER A 12 -42.20 12.73 -5.82
CA SER A 12 -41.66 11.37 -5.70
C SER A 12 -40.27 11.27 -6.31
N LEU A 13 -40.06 11.86 -7.50
CA LEU A 13 -38.75 11.91 -8.15
C LEU A 13 -37.73 12.72 -7.34
N ALA A 14 -38.13 13.86 -6.79
CA ALA A 14 -37.27 14.69 -5.94
C ALA A 14 -36.84 13.95 -4.66
N THR A 15 -37.81 13.25 -4.02
CA THR A 15 -37.53 12.44 -2.82
C THR A 15 -36.59 11.28 -3.14
N TRP A 16 -36.85 10.57 -4.25
CA TRP A 16 -36.00 9.48 -4.71
C TRP A 16 -34.57 9.97 -5.01
N LEU A 17 -34.43 11.09 -5.71
CA LEU A 17 -33.14 11.69 -6.02
C LEU A 17 -32.37 12.10 -4.76
N ALA A 18 -33.06 12.77 -3.81
CA ALA A 18 -32.48 13.16 -2.53
C ALA A 18 -31.99 11.95 -1.72
N LEU A 19 -32.77 10.86 -1.70
CA LEU A 19 -32.40 9.61 -1.02
C LEU A 19 -31.17 8.98 -1.67
N ASN A 20 -31.12 8.92 -2.99
CA ASN A 20 -29.95 8.39 -3.73
C ASN A 20 -28.68 9.22 -3.49
N ILE A 21 -28.79 10.56 -3.52
CA ILE A 21 -27.67 11.44 -3.20
C ILE A 21 -27.17 11.20 -1.77
N LYS A 22 -28.09 11.13 -0.80
CA LYS A 22 -27.75 10.85 0.61
C LYS A 22 -27.05 9.51 0.77
N LEU A 23 -27.58 8.44 0.14
CA LEU A 23 -26.99 7.11 0.17
C LEU A 23 -25.59 7.13 -0.45
N HIS A 24 -25.42 7.79 -1.58
CA HIS A 24 -24.13 7.92 -2.25
C HIS A 24 -23.09 8.66 -1.37
N LEU A 25 -23.49 9.75 -0.72
CA LEU A 25 -22.63 10.47 0.22
C LEU A 25 -22.25 9.60 1.44
N GLN A 26 -23.20 8.83 2.01
CA GLN A 26 -22.92 7.92 3.11
C GLN A 26 -21.96 6.80 2.70
N VAL A 27 -22.12 6.25 1.50
CA VAL A 27 -21.19 5.24 0.96
C VAL A 27 -19.79 5.85 0.73
N GLN A 28 -19.70 7.09 0.28
CA GLN A 28 -18.43 7.79 0.14
C GLN A 28 -17.78 8.08 1.51
N GLU A 29 -18.55 8.52 2.51
CA GLU A 29 -18.04 8.70 3.88
C GLU A 29 -17.54 7.38 4.48
N MET A 30 -18.29 6.28 4.33
CA MET A 30 -17.84 4.96 4.75
C MET A 30 -16.57 4.52 3.99
N ALA A 31 -16.47 4.86 2.70
CA ALA A 31 -15.30 4.57 1.89
C ALA A 31 -14.07 5.39 2.33
N VAL A 32 -14.25 6.62 2.78
CA VAL A 32 -13.16 7.45 3.37
C VAL A 32 -12.74 6.90 4.73
N LEU A 33 -13.68 6.47 5.56
CA LEU A 33 -13.40 5.78 6.84
C LEU A 33 -12.67 4.44 6.66
N ALA A 34 -12.78 3.80 5.49
CA ALA A 34 -12.08 2.57 5.12
C ALA A 34 -10.79 2.84 4.31
N SER A 35 -10.06 3.92 4.58
CA SER A 35 -8.76 4.21 3.92
C SER A 35 -7.61 3.41 4.50
N ALA A 36 -7.74 2.96 5.74
CA ALA A 36 -6.73 2.18 6.44
C ALA A 36 -7.02 0.67 6.40
N ASP A 37 -5.96 -0.13 6.42
CA ASP A 37 -6.01 -1.56 6.71
C ASP A 37 -6.29 -1.75 8.21
N GLU A 38 -7.34 -2.46 8.55
CA GLU A 38 -7.82 -2.64 9.93
C GLU A 38 -6.79 -3.35 10.84
N LEU A 39 -5.98 -4.25 10.27
CA LEU A 39 -5.01 -5.02 11.02
C LEU A 39 -3.78 -4.20 11.37
N THR A 40 -3.23 -3.49 10.38
CA THR A 40 -1.91 -2.84 10.46
C THR A 40 -1.99 -1.33 10.67
N GLY A 41 -3.15 -0.73 10.42
CA GLY A 41 -3.33 0.72 10.48
C GLY A 41 -2.47 1.49 9.46
N THR A 42 -2.02 0.82 8.39
CA THR A 42 -1.45 1.46 7.21
C THR A 42 -2.55 1.83 6.24
N PHE A 43 -2.23 2.55 5.18
CA PHE A 43 -3.16 2.69 4.08
C PHE A 43 -3.46 1.34 3.43
N ASN A 44 -4.63 1.21 2.81
CA ASN A 44 -5.02 0.01 2.09
C ASN A 44 -4.65 0.10 0.59
N ARG A 45 -4.91 -0.97 -0.17
CA ARG A 45 -4.63 -1.04 -1.60
C ARG A 45 -5.31 0.08 -2.41
N ARG A 46 -6.54 0.47 -2.04
CA ARG A 46 -7.26 1.52 -2.75
C ARG A 46 -6.56 2.87 -2.62
N GLU A 47 -6.15 3.21 -1.41
CA GLU A 47 -5.39 4.43 -1.14
C GLU A 47 -4.02 4.42 -1.83
N PHE A 48 -3.37 3.26 -1.90
CA PHE A 48 -2.12 3.13 -2.68
C PHE A 48 -2.32 3.47 -4.16
N VAL A 49 -3.38 2.96 -4.79
CA VAL A 49 -3.68 3.27 -6.20
C VAL A 49 -3.98 4.76 -6.38
N GLN A 50 -4.71 5.37 -5.46
CA GLN A 50 -5.01 6.79 -5.51
C GLN A 50 -3.74 7.63 -5.34
N GLU A 51 -2.93 7.37 -4.32
CA GLU A 51 -1.71 8.10 -4.04
C GLU A 51 -0.67 7.95 -5.15
N SER A 52 -0.50 6.74 -5.70
CA SER A 52 0.43 6.50 -6.81
C SER A 52 0.05 7.30 -8.06
N ASN A 53 -1.25 7.39 -8.37
CA ASN A 53 -1.75 8.21 -9.49
C ASN A 53 -1.55 9.71 -9.23
N GLN A 54 -1.79 10.19 -8.01
CA GLN A 54 -1.55 11.60 -7.64
C GLN A 54 -0.05 11.93 -7.73
N THR A 55 0.81 11.06 -7.24
CA THR A 55 2.27 11.22 -7.31
C THR A 55 2.76 11.23 -8.76
N MET A 56 2.20 10.38 -9.62
CA MET A 56 2.50 10.39 -11.06
C MET A 56 2.02 11.67 -11.76
N GLN A 57 0.83 12.17 -11.44
CA GLN A 57 0.35 13.46 -11.93
C GLN A 57 1.27 14.60 -11.47
N HIS A 58 1.68 14.59 -10.21
CA HIS A 58 2.64 15.57 -9.70
C HIS A 58 3.96 15.53 -10.47
N PHE A 59 4.51 14.33 -10.68
CA PHE A 59 5.73 14.13 -11.50
C PHE A 59 5.55 14.66 -12.92
N SER A 60 4.41 14.44 -13.57
CA SER A 60 4.16 14.92 -14.93
C SER A 60 4.23 16.44 -15.05
N HIS A 61 3.80 17.18 -14.02
CA HIS A 61 3.77 18.64 -13.98
C HIS A 61 5.05 19.27 -13.46
N THR A 62 5.62 18.70 -12.39
CA THR A 62 6.75 19.32 -11.65
C THR A 62 8.10 18.70 -11.96
N ARG A 63 8.09 17.49 -12.53
CA ARG A 63 9.28 16.64 -12.70
C ARG A 63 9.96 16.25 -11.39
N VAL A 64 9.28 16.40 -10.25
CA VAL A 64 9.74 15.86 -8.98
C VAL A 64 9.61 14.33 -9.02
N PRO A 65 10.73 13.59 -8.96
CA PRO A 65 10.71 12.14 -9.15
C PRO A 65 10.17 11.41 -7.90
N PHE A 66 9.90 10.12 -8.05
CA PHE A 66 9.53 9.26 -6.94
C PHE A 66 9.97 7.82 -7.18
N THR A 67 10.00 7.04 -6.11
CA THR A 67 10.31 5.61 -6.14
C THR A 67 9.16 4.82 -5.54
N ILE A 68 8.81 3.70 -6.15
CA ILE A 68 7.88 2.70 -5.59
C ILE A 68 8.69 1.47 -5.16
N GLY A 69 8.47 1.00 -3.93
CA GLY A 69 8.94 -0.29 -3.45
C GLY A 69 7.77 -1.22 -3.14
N ILE A 70 7.83 -2.45 -3.61
CA ILE A 70 6.89 -3.51 -3.24
C ILE A 70 7.63 -4.49 -2.34
N LEU A 71 7.10 -4.72 -1.15
CA LEU A 71 7.66 -5.55 -0.11
C LEU A 71 6.75 -6.74 0.16
N ASP A 72 7.35 -7.90 0.38
CA ASP A 72 6.65 -9.13 0.72
C ASP A 72 7.43 -9.89 1.79
N ILE A 73 6.71 -10.46 2.77
CA ILE A 73 7.32 -11.23 3.86
C ILE A 73 7.69 -12.62 3.33
N ASP A 74 8.97 -12.93 3.43
CA ASP A 74 9.49 -14.22 2.98
C ASP A 74 8.93 -15.35 3.83
N HIS A 75 8.41 -16.39 3.16
CA HIS A 75 7.86 -17.60 3.80
C HIS A 75 6.71 -17.36 4.79
N PHE A 76 5.95 -16.28 4.63
CA PHE A 76 4.88 -15.92 5.57
C PHE A 76 3.82 -17.01 5.71
N LYS A 77 3.49 -17.72 4.62
CA LYS A 77 2.60 -18.88 4.70
C LYS A 77 3.14 -19.97 5.64
N GLN A 78 4.44 -20.27 5.58
CA GLN A 78 5.06 -21.27 6.46
C GLN A 78 5.01 -20.82 7.92
N LEU A 79 5.22 -19.51 8.19
CA LEU A 79 5.08 -18.95 9.52
C LEU A 79 3.64 -19.13 10.04
N ASN A 80 2.63 -18.83 9.22
CA ASN A 80 1.23 -19.06 9.59
C ASN A 80 0.91 -20.54 9.80
N ASP A 81 1.44 -21.43 8.96
CA ASP A 81 1.21 -22.87 9.07
C ASP A 81 1.85 -23.46 10.36
N CYS A 82 2.99 -22.89 10.81
CA CYS A 82 3.69 -23.33 12.03
C CYS A 82 3.10 -22.73 13.32
N TYR A 83 2.76 -21.43 13.32
CA TYR A 83 2.44 -20.67 14.55
C TYR A 83 1.01 -20.15 14.59
N GLY A 84 0.23 -20.39 13.53
CA GLY A 84 -1.14 -19.92 13.40
C GLY A 84 -1.27 -18.48 12.85
N HIS A 85 -2.44 -18.16 12.32
CA HIS A 85 -2.73 -16.86 11.73
C HIS A 85 -2.60 -15.70 12.71
N THR A 86 -2.89 -15.93 13.99
CA THR A 86 -2.78 -14.89 15.03
C THR A 86 -1.33 -14.46 15.25
N ALA A 87 -0.38 -15.41 15.12
CA ALA A 87 1.06 -15.11 15.14
C ALA A 87 1.48 -14.30 13.92
N GLY A 88 0.97 -14.66 12.73
CA GLY A 88 1.19 -13.89 11.51
C GLY A 88 0.64 -12.47 11.61
N ASP A 89 -0.54 -12.28 12.15
CA ASP A 89 -1.13 -10.96 12.40
C ASP A 89 -0.27 -10.13 13.36
N HIS A 90 0.31 -10.77 14.38
CA HIS A 90 1.22 -10.11 15.31
C HIS A 90 2.52 -9.67 14.62
N VAL A 91 3.09 -10.53 13.76
CA VAL A 91 4.25 -10.20 12.92
C VAL A 91 3.97 -9.01 12.01
N LEU A 92 2.83 -9.02 11.30
CA LEU A 92 2.42 -7.91 10.43
C LEU A 92 2.34 -6.57 11.17
N LYS A 93 1.72 -6.55 12.35
CA LYS A 93 1.62 -5.34 13.21
C LYS A 93 2.98 -4.83 13.66
N LYS A 94 3.85 -5.74 14.12
CA LYS A 94 5.19 -5.37 14.61
C LYS A 94 6.08 -4.86 13.49
N MET A 95 6.11 -5.57 12.34
CA MET A 95 6.84 -5.16 11.15
C MET A 95 6.39 -3.78 10.66
N THR A 96 5.10 -3.59 10.51
CA THR A 96 4.53 -2.31 10.05
C THR A 96 4.93 -1.14 10.94
N LYS A 97 4.91 -1.33 12.27
CA LYS A 97 5.36 -0.31 13.21
C LYS A 97 6.83 0.05 12.97
N LYS A 98 7.70 -0.94 12.78
CA LYS A 98 9.12 -0.71 12.49
C LYS A 98 9.36 -0.01 11.16
N ILE A 99 8.58 -0.35 10.12
CA ILE A 99 8.66 0.35 8.83
C ILE A 99 8.24 1.82 8.99
N LYS A 100 7.13 2.09 9.71
CA LYS A 100 6.69 3.48 9.99
C LYS A 100 7.76 4.30 10.74
N ASP A 101 8.48 3.69 11.67
CA ASP A 101 9.57 4.36 12.41
C ASP A 101 10.77 4.71 11.50
N ILE A 102 10.92 4.04 10.37
CA ILE A 102 11.97 4.26 9.38
C ILE A 102 11.58 5.34 8.37
N LEU A 103 10.33 5.35 7.94
CA LEU A 103 9.82 6.27 6.94
C LEU A 103 9.70 7.69 7.51
N ARG A 104 9.94 8.69 6.65
CA ARG A 104 9.80 10.10 7.00
C ARG A 104 8.36 10.57 6.77
N GLU A 105 8.04 11.73 7.31
CA GLU A 105 6.81 12.43 6.94
C GLU A 105 6.79 12.69 5.43
N GLY A 106 5.68 12.35 4.78
CA GLY A 106 5.53 12.41 3.33
C GLY A 106 5.84 11.10 2.59
N ASP A 107 6.52 10.13 3.21
CA ASP A 107 6.59 8.79 2.66
C ASP A 107 5.25 8.05 2.88
N PHE A 108 4.88 7.20 1.94
CA PHE A 108 3.59 6.52 1.97
C PHE A 108 3.78 5.01 2.14
N LEU A 109 3.02 4.40 3.05
CA LEU A 109 3.03 2.96 3.31
C LEU A 109 1.62 2.40 3.26
N ALA A 110 1.39 1.41 2.41
CA ALA A 110 0.12 0.71 2.28
C ALA A 110 0.28 -0.81 2.34
N ARG A 111 -0.72 -1.49 2.87
CA ARG A 111 -0.88 -2.94 2.72
C ARG A 111 -1.72 -3.21 1.47
N ILE A 112 -1.14 -3.91 0.49
CA ILE A 112 -1.77 -4.15 -0.81
C ILE A 112 -2.23 -5.59 -1.02
N GLY A 113 -1.82 -6.49 -0.14
CA GLY A 113 -2.17 -7.91 -0.13
C GLY A 113 -2.12 -8.48 1.28
N GLY A 114 -2.18 -9.81 1.41
CA GLY A 114 -2.11 -10.49 2.70
C GLY A 114 -0.83 -10.19 3.47
N GLU A 115 0.30 -10.37 2.81
CA GLU A 115 1.66 -10.15 3.32
C GLU A 115 2.45 -9.13 2.50
N GLU A 116 1.77 -8.46 1.55
CA GLU A 116 2.37 -7.52 0.61
C GLU A 116 2.11 -6.07 1.01
N PHE A 117 3.16 -5.27 0.93
CA PHE A 117 3.12 -3.84 1.22
C PHE A 117 3.72 -3.04 0.07
N ALA A 118 3.19 -1.85 -0.13
CA ALA A 118 3.73 -0.89 -1.08
C ALA A 118 4.21 0.37 -0.34
N ILE A 119 5.34 0.90 -0.78
CA ILE A 119 5.94 2.12 -0.25
C ILE A 119 6.15 3.09 -1.42
N ILE A 120 5.72 4.34 -1.25
CA ILE A 120 6.04 5.41 -2.19
C ILE A 120 6.98 6.38 -1.48
N LEU A 121 8.10 6.70 -2.11
CA LEU A 121 9.08 7.66 -1.62
C LEU A 121 9.10 8.86 -2.57
N PRO A 122 8.37 9.96 -2.29
CA PRO A 122 8.40 11.16 -3.10
C PRO A 122 9.76 11.86 -3.02
N ALA A 123 10.18 12.48 -4.11
CA ALA A 123 11.45 13.21 -4.24
C ALA A 123 12.66 12.39 -3.76
N CYS A 124 12.68 11.09 -4.05
CA CYS A 124 13.70 10.15 -3.58
C CYS A 124 14.06 9.17 -4.69
N LEU A 125 15.32 9.13 -5.09
CA LEU A 125 15.87 8.27 -6.15
C LEU A 125 17.24 7.70 -5.78
N GLY A 126 17.72 6.74 -6.57
CA GLY A 126 19.08 6.22 -6.56
C GLY A 126 19.52 5.71 -5.18
N ASP A 127 20.69 6.16 -4.77
CA ASP A 127 21.30 5.74 -3.51
C ASP A 127 20.47 6.14 -2.27
N GLU A 128 19.68 7.22 -2.34
CA GLU A 128 18.81 7.62 -1.23
C GLU A 128 17.68 6.63 -1.04
N ALA A 129 16.97 6.28 -2.10
CA ALA A 129 15.93 5.25 -2.06
C ALA A 129 16.53 3.90 -1.63
N MET A 130 17.67 3.51 -2.19
CA MET A 130 18.38 2.29 -1.81
C MET A 130 18.70 2.26 -0.31
N ARG A 131 19.14 3.37 0.29
CA ARG A 131 19.42 3.45 1.74
C ARG A 131 18.17 3.21 2.59
N VAL A 132 17.02 3.76 2.18
CA VAL A 132 15.76 3.54 2.88
C VAL A 132 15.38 2.06 2.85
N PHE A 133 15.35 1.43 1.67
CA PHE A 133 14.98 0.03 1.54
C PHE A 133 15.99 -0.92 2.20
N LYS A 134 17.30 -0.64 2.14
CA LYS A 134 18.32 -1.40 2.88
C LYS A 134 18.09 -1.34 4.39
N ARG A 135 17.76 -0.14 4.91
CA ARG A 135 17.45 0.03 6.34
C ARG A 135 16.20 -0.77 6.73
N ILE A 136 15.17 -0.79 5.90
CA ILE A 136 13.97 -1.61 6.13
C ILE A 136 14.36 -3.10 6.17
N CYS A 137 15.05 -3.59 5.14
CA CYS A 137 15.46 -5.01 5.06
C CYS A 137 16.29 -5.44 6.29
N SER A 138 17.34 -4.70 6.61
CA SER A 138 18.25 -5.03 7.74
C SER A 138 17.56 -4.89 9.10
N THR A 139 16.65 -3.94 9.27
CA THR A 139 15.88 -3.78 10.51
C THR A 139 14.92 -4.96 10.72
N ILE A 140 14.27 -5.43 9.65
CA ILE A 140 13.34 -6.56 9.73
C ILE A 140 14.12 -7.86 9.95
N GLU A 141 15.22 -8.08 9.25
CA GLU A 141 16.10 -9.26 9.43
C GLU A 141 16.61 -9.39 10.88
N ALA A 142 16.95 -8.26 11.52
CA ALA A 142 17.41 -8.22 12.90
C ALA A 142 16.27 -8.19 13.94
N MET A 143 15.01 -8.21 13.50
CA MET A 143 13.88 -8.07 14.40
C MET A 143 13.47 -9.41 14.98
N GLU A 144 13.40 -9.45 16.32
CA GLU A 144 12.81 -10.54 17.08
C GLU A 144 11.38 -10.19 17.50
N VAL A 145 10.42 -11.01 17.08
CA VAL A 145 9.02 -10.85 17.45
C VAL A 145 8.64 -11.90 18.47
N HIS A 146 8.51 -11.48 19.73
CA HIS A 146 8.05 -12.37 20.79
C HIS A 146 6.54 -12.61 20.69
N TYR A 147 6.16 -13.87 20.56
CA TYR A 147 4.78 -14.31 20.52
C TYR A 147 4.63 -15.58 21.39
N GLU A 148 3.84 -15.48 22.48
CA GLU A 148 3.74 -16.51 23.52
C GLU A 148 5.13 -16.89 24.08
N GLN A 149 5.57 -18.13 23.89
CA GLN A 149 6.88 -18.63 24.35
C GLN A 149 7.93 -18.70 23.22
N GLU A 150 7.55 -18.26 22.00
CA GLU A 150 8.36 -18.34 20.80
C GLU A 150 8.96 -16.98 20.42
N VAL A 151 10.10 -17.04 19.75
CA VAL A 151 10.73 -15.87 19.12
C VAL A 151 10.68 -16.08 17.61
N LEU A 152 9.86 -15.27 16.94
CA LEU A 152 9.65 -15.35 15.50
C LEU A 152 10.64 -14.43 14.78
N CYS A 153 11.47 -15.03 13.91
CA CYS A 153 12.37 -14.32 13.01
C CYS A 153 11.90 -14.53 11.57
N PHE A 154 11.96 -13.48 10.77
CA PHE A 154 11.55 -13.51 9.37
C PHE A 154 12.33 -12.46 8.57
N THR A 155 12.26 -12.56 7.26
CA THR A 155 12.90 -11.62 6.34
C THR A 155 11.87 -11.07 5.36
N VAL A 156 12.28 -10.08 4.57
CA VAL A 156 11.47 -9.51 3.50
C VAL A 156 12.25 -9.44 2.21
N SER A 157 11.55 -9.63 1.11
CA SER A 157 12.06 -9.32 -0.22
C SER A 157 11.42 -8.02 -0.71
N ILE A 158 12.20 -7.18 -1.38
CA ILE A 158 11.72 -5.87 -1.86
C ILE A 158 12.10 -5.71 -3.33
N GLY A 159 11.10 -5.38 -4.15
CA GLY A 159 11.31 -4.92 -5.52
C GLY A 159 11.12 -3.42 -5.60
N VAL A 160 12.03 -2.72 -6.25
CA VAL A 160 12.06 -1.25 -6.29
C VAL A 160 12.11 -0.77 -7.73
N ALA A 161 11.31 0.24 -8.04
CA ALA A 161 11.35 0.93 -9.34
C ALA A 161 11.24 2.44 -9.14
N GLU A 162 12.09 3.16 -9.82
CA GLU A 162 12.02 4.62 -9.92
C GLU A 162 11.15 5.02 -11.09
N VAL A 163 10.46 6.15 -10.98
CA VAL A 163 9.74 6.71 -12.12
C VAL A 163 10.70 7.05 -13.25
N GLY A 164 10.41 6.58 -14.44
CA GLY A 164 11.22 6.79 -15.64
C GLY A 164 10.51 7.62 -16.69
N LYS A 165 11.26 8.04 -17.71
CA LYS A 165 10.72 8.85 -18.83
C LYS A 165 9.73 8.09 -19.72
N HIS A 166 9.74 6.76 -19.64
CA HIS A 166 8.91 5.88 -20.49
C HIS A 166 7.66 5.38 -19.77
N ASP A 167 7.51 5.65 -18.46
CA ASP A 167 6.32 5.28 -17.73
C ASP A 167 5.17 6.20 -18.14
N ALA A 168 4.10 5.61 -18.68
CA ALA A 168 2.91 6.35 -19.09
C ALA A 168 2.02 6.68 -17.88
N ASP A 169 2.01 5.79 -16.89
CA ASP A 169 1.22 5.91 -15.68
C ASP A 169 1.93 5.28 -14.46
N ALA A 170 1.30 5.40 -13.28
CA ALA A 170 1.83 4.83 -12.05
C ALA A 170 1.85 3.29 -12.06
N GLU A 171 0.98 2.66 -12.86
CA GLU A 171 0.91 1.21 -12.98
C GLU A 171 2.15 0.63 -13.68
N ASP A 172 2.75 1.37 -14.61
CA ASP A 172 4.00 0.95 -15.27
C ASP A 172 5.15 0.88 -14.25
N VAL A 173 5.25 1.89 -13.36
CA VAL A 173 6.24 1.89 -12.27
C VAL A 173 5.97 0.73 -11.30
N PHE A 174 4.69 0.52 -10.93
CA PHE A 174 4.28 -0.60 -10.08
C PHE A 174 4.66 -1.95 -10.69
N LYS A 175 4.34 -2.20 -11.96
CA LYS A 175 4.68 -3.45 -12.66
C LYS A 175 6.18 -3.72 -12.69
N ARG A 176 7.01 -2.67 -12.85
CA ARG A 176 8.47 -2.81 -12.80
C ARG A 176 8.94 -3.17 -11.39
N ALA A 177 8.38 -2.55 -10.35
CA ALA A 177 8.69 -2.89 -8.97
C ALA A 177 8.26 -4.32 -8.63
N ASP A 178 7.08 -4.76 -9.06
CA ASP A 178 6.57 -6.12 -8.85
C ASP A 178 7.47 -7.17 -9.54
N LYS A 179 7.86 -6.92 -10.79
CA LYS A 179 8.84 -7.78 -11.49
C LYS A 179 10.19 -7.84 -10.74
N ALA A 180 10.64 -6.72 -10.19
CA ALA A 180 11.85 -6.67 -9.39
C ALA A 180 11.70 -7.47 -8.10
N LEU A 181 10.54 -7.43 -7.41
CA LEU A 181 10.24 -8.26 -6.25
C LEU A 181 10.31 -9.75 -6.61
N TYR A 182 9.73 -10.14 -7.73
CA TYR A 182 9.85 -11.52 -8.21
C TYR A 182 11.31 -11.94 -8.40
N CYS A 183 12.15 -11.08 -8.99
CA CYS A 183 13.58 -11.34 -9.13
C CYS A 183 14.29 -11.47 -7.77
N ALA A 184 13.96 -10.63 -6.79
CA ALA A 184 14.49 -10.73 -5.41
C ALA A 184 14.15 -12.08 -4.79
N LYS A 185 12.89 -12.55 -4.92
CA LYS A 185 12.45 -13.85 -4.42
C LYS A 185 13.18 -15.01 -5.12
N GLN A 186 13.36 -14.94 -6.45
CA GLN A 186 14.10 -15.98 -7.20
C GLN A 186 15.59 -16.01 -6.89
N ALA A 187 16.19 -14.87 -6.60
CA ALA A 187 17.61 -14.78 -6.28
C ALA A 187 17.97 -15.26 -4.86
N GLY A 188 16.99 -15.77 -4.08
CA GLY A 188 17.20 -16.36 -2.75
C GLY A 188 16.63 -15.55 -1.60
N ARG A 189 15.71 -14.62 -1.87
CA ARG A 189 14.98 -13.83 -0.86
C ARG A 189 15.88 -12.93 0.02
N ASN A 190 15.31 -12.34 1.08
CA ASN A 190 16.01 -11.45 2.01
C ASN A 190 16.89 -10.41 1.30
N ARG A 191 16.33 -9.72 0.33
CA ARG A 191 17.07 -8.78 -0.51
C ARG A 191 16.20 -7.78 -1.22
N ILE A 192 16.88 -6.79 -1.76
CA ILE A 192 16.30 -5.77 -2.62
C ILE A 192 16.74 -6.04 -4.06
N HIS A 193 15.82 -5.89 -5.00
CA HIS A 193 16.13 -5.85 -6.42
C HIS A 193 15.58 -4.57 -7.02
N PHE A 194 16.44 -3.84 -7.75
CA PHE A 194 16.03 -2.64 -8.49
C PHE A 194 15.63 -3.03 -9.92
N ALA A 195 14.51 -2.51 -10.38
CA ALA A 195 14.12 -2.60 -11.77
C ALA A 195 15.05 -1.74 -12.63
N ASN A 196 15.62 -2.35 -13.64
CA ASN A 196 16.37 -1.65 -14.69
C ASN A 196 15.42 -0.94 -15.64
#